data_de886beaac1ad0526bbc2b8b40305381
#
_entry.id   de886beaac1ad0526bbc2b8b40305381
#
_cell.length_a   1.000
_cell.length_b   1.000
_cell.length_c   1.000
_cell.angle_alpha   90.00
_cell.angle_beta   90.00
_cell.angle_gamma   90.00
#
_symmetry.space_group_name_H-M   'P 1'
#
loop_
_entity.id
_entity.type
_entity.pdbx_description
1 polymer ?
#
loop_
_entity_poly.entity_id
_entity_poly.type
_entity_poly.pdbx_seq_one_letter_code
_entity_poly.pdbx_strand_id
1 'polypeptide(L)'
;MARSRGVREAYRVMGPDERARVAVRAREDVGLAQVASEFGVSVRTVMRARDAAVLLERRAARSGFRLSPGERERISRGIAAGESGRAIARALGRSASTVCREIRAGGGRGRYRAVRAECRAAQRARRPKVTKLSRCPRLVGEVEAGLAKFWSPRQISARLRIDHPDDLEMRISPETIYQSLYVQSRGELRRQLSANLRSGRTKRRPAGRIARQGHIAGMIPISQRPASVEDRAVPGHWEGDLIMGARCRSAVATLVERQTRYVMLAWLGNDHSTLTVIEALKQRMQTLPAHLLRSLTWDQGTELSAHHAFTVATGISVYFCDPHSPWQRGSNENTNGLLRQYLPKGTDLAVHDQDELDRIAAELNGRPRQTLGWMNPAEKMLELLASTPE
;
A
#
# COMPACT_ATOMS: atom_id res chain seq x y z
N MET A 1 -6.09 32.49 -46.13
CA MET A 1 -5.33 32.74 -44.89
C MET A 1 -4.57 31.47 -44.49
N ALA A 2 -3.28 31.44 -44.78
CA ALA A 2 -2.41 30.29 -44.55
C ALA A 2 -1.93 30.30 -43.08
N ARG A 3 -2.21 29.24 -42.33
CA ARG A 3 -1.64 29.04 -40.98
C ARG A 3 -0.19 28.61 -41.12
N SER A 4 0.74 29.47 -40.67
CA SER A 4 2.18 29.19 -40.60
C SER A 4 2.43 27.98 -39.74
N ARG A 5 3.00 26.91 -40.31
CA ARG A 5 3.56 25.78 -39.58
C ARG A 5 4.83 26.25 -38.86
N GLY A 6 4.76 26.44 -37.53
CA GLY A 6 5.92 26.73 -36.72
C GLY A 6 6.95 25.60 -36.85
N VAL A 7 8.17 25.97 -37.20
CA VAL A 7 9.36 25.13 -37.23
C VAL A 7 9.55 24.55 -35.84
N ARG A 8 9.50 23.23 -35.70
CA ARG A 8 9.91 22.54 -34.45
C ARG A 8 11.42 22.70 -34.33
N GLU A 9 11.89 23.65 -33.49
CA GLU A 9 13.30 23.69 -33.10
C GLU A 9 13.72 22.32 -32.55
N ALA A 10 14.76 21.76 -33.17
CA ALA A 10 15.34 20.49 -32.71
C ALA A 10 15.83 20.65 -31.26
N TYR A 11 15.26 19.91 -30.35
CA TYR A 11 15.68 19.94 -28.93
C TYR A 11 17.16 19.52 -28.82
N ARG A 12 18.02 20.50 -28.58
CA ARG A 12 19.45 20.25 -28.28
C ARG A 12 19.60 19.44 -27.02
N VAL A 13 20.22 18.26 -27.09
CA VAL A 13 20.53 17.42 -25.93
C VAL A 13 21.78 17.94 -25.26
N MET A 14 21.65 18.52 -24.06
CA MET A 14 22.77 18.98 -23.25
C MET A 14 23.61 17.83 -22.71
N GLY A 15 24.94 17.97 -22.79
CA GLY A 15 25.88 17.08 -22.11
C GLY A 15 25.83 17.21 -20.58
N PRO A 16 26.41 16.25 -19.83
CA PRO A 16 26.42 16.27 -18.37
C PRO A 16 27.09 17.53 -17.79
N ASP A 17 28.20 17.99 -18.37
CA ASP A 17 28.97 19.16 -17.91
C ASP A 17 28.17 20.47 -18.18
N GLU A 18 27.46 20.53 -19.29
CA GLU A 18 26.61 21.66 -19.66
C GLU A 18 25.40 21.77 -18.71
N ARG A 19 24.74 20.65 -18.39
CA ARG A 19 23.66 20.63 -17.40
C ARG A 19 24.10 21.08 -16.02
N ALA A 20 25.31 20.71 -15.60
CA ALA A 20 25.86 21.16 -14.33
C ALA A 20 26.10 22.66 -14.31
N ARG A 21 26.65 23.25 -15.39
CA ARG A 21 26.81 24.70 -15.52
C ARG A 21 25.49 25.46 -15.51
N VAL A 22 24.51 24.99 -16.27
CA VAL A 22 23.13 25.53 -16.26
C VAL A 22 22.54 25.49 -14.84
N ALA A 23 22.69 24.38 -14.14
CA ALA A 23 22.16 24.24 -12.79
C ALA A 23 22.81 25.18 -11.77
N VAL A 24 24.12 25.44 -11.88
CA VAL A 24 24.84 26.41 -11.05
C VAL A 24 24.38 27.83 -11.36
N ARG A 25 24.34 28.20 -12.64
CA ARG A 25 23.94 29.53 -13.10
C ARG A 25 22.50 29.86 -12.74
N ALA A 26 21.59 28.87 -12.78
CA ALA A 26 20.19 29.01 -12.41
C ALA A 26 19.94 29.19 -10.89
N ARG A 27 21.00 29.19 -10.07
CA ARG A 27 20.93 29.45 -8.61
C ARG A 27 21.46 30.81 -8.21
N GLU A 28 22.15 31.46 -9.13
CA GLU A 28 22.50 32.85 -8.96
C GLU A 28 21.25 33.71 -9.13
N ASP A 29 21.27 34.95 -8.66
CA ASP A 29 20.15 35.89 -8.73
C ASP A 29 19.90 36.38 -10.18
N VAL A 30 19.79 35.43 -11.11
CA VAL A 30 19.60 35.65 -12.55
C VAL A 30 18.29 34.99 -12.96
N GLY A 31 17.47 35.72 -13.70
CA GLY A 31 16.20 35.19 -14.19
C GLY A 31 16.36 33.92 -15.04
N LEU A 32 15.52 32.90 -14.79
CA LEU A 32 15.59 31.60 -15.52
C LEU A 32 15.49 31.76 -17.04
N ALA A 33 14.81 32.79 -17.52
CA ALA A 33 14.71 33.11 -18.95
C ALA A 33 16.05 33.57 -19.53
N GLN A 34 16.82 34.37 -18.76
CA GLN A 34 18.12 34.84 -19.17
C GLN A 34 19.13 33.68 -19.22
N VAL A 35 19.11 32.77 -18.20
CA VAL A 35 19.91 31.54 -18.22
C VAL A 35 19.53 30.64 -19.42
N ALA A 36 18.25 30.54 -19.74
CA ALA A 36 17.79 29.80 -20.91
C ALA A 36 18.32 30.35 -22.22
N SER A 37 18.35 31.69 -22.37
CA SER A 37 18.92 32.37 -23.51
C SER A 37 20.46 32.20 -23.58
N GLU A 38 21.17 32.35 -22.46
CA GLU A 38 22.64 32.20 -22.35
C GLU A 38 23.13 30.82 -22.82
N PHE A 39 22.36 29.78 -22.54
CA PHE A 39 22.73 28.39 -22.88
C PHE A 39 21.98 27.84 -24.11
N GLY A 40 21.13 28.63 -24.79
CA GLY A 40 20.36 28.21 -25.95
C GLY A 40 19.42 27.02 -25.65
N VAL A 41 18.75 27.04 -24.50
CA VAL A 41 17.85 25.97 -24.07
C VAL A 41 16.52 26.52 -23.56
N SER A 42 15.50 25.69 -23.45
CA SER A 42 14.22 26.14 -22.90
C SER A 42 14.29 26.41 -21.39
N VAL A 43 13.49 27.35 -20.88
CA VAL A 43 13.33 27.63 -19.44
C VAL A 43 12.97 26.35 -18.67
N ARG A 44 12.15 25.49 -19.25
CA ARG A 44 11.80 24.18 -18.67
C ARG A 44 13.01 23.27 -18.50
N THR A 45 13.99 23.36 -19.41
CA THR A 45 15.24 22.60 -19.33
C THR A 45 16.12 23.13 -18.20
N VAL A 46 16.20 24.46 -18.03
CA VAL A 46 16.91 25.13 -16.92
C VAL A 46 16.29 24.73 -15.58
N MET A 47 14.97 24.80 -15.44
CA MET A 47 14.26 24.36 -14.22
C MET A 47 14.57 22.89 -13.88
N ARG A 48 14.50 21.98 -14.86
CA ARG A 48 14.84 20.57 -14.65
C ARG A 48 16.28 20.35 -14.21
N ALA A 49 17.23 21.09 -14.77
CA ALA A 49 18.64 21.02 -14.39
C ALA A 49 18.84 21.50 -12.95
N ARG A 50 18.23 22.63 -12.58
CA ARG A 50 18.27 23.19 -11.22
C ARG A 50 17.65 22.23 -10.20
N ASP A 51 16.44 21.72 -10.47
CA ASP A 51 15.71 20.83 -9.55
C ASP A 51 16.44 19.49 -9.37
N ALA A 52 17.02 18.96 -10.44
CA ALA A 52 17.86 17.76 -10.36
C ALA A 52 19.09 17.96 -9.48
N ALA A 53 19.72 19.14 -9.53
CA ALA A 53 20.87 19.48 -8.71
C ALA A 53 20.47 19.63 -7.23
N VAL A 54 19.34 20.28 -6.92
CA VAL A 54 18.79 20.39 -5.55
C VAL A 54 18.47 19.01 -4.97
N LEU A 55 17.89 18.10 -5.77
CA LEU A 55 17.64 16.72 -5.34
C LEU A 55 18.93 15.94 -5.04
N LEU A 56 19.97 16.15 -5.82
CA LEU A 56 21.29 15.54 -5.59
C LEU A 56 21.94 16.04 -4.29
N GLU A 57 21.83 17.34 -4.00
CA GLU A 57 22.32 17.91 -2.74
C GLU A 57 21.56 17.39 -1.53
N ARG A 58 20.24 17.36 -1.59
CA ARG A 58 19.41 16.77 -0.52
C ARG A 58 19.72 15.29 -0.27
N ARG A 59 20.06 14.54 -1.33
CA ARG A 59 20.52 13.15 -1.20
C ARG A 59 21.94 13.04 -0.62
N ALA A 60 22.83 13.93 -1.00
CA ALA A 60 24.19 14.00 -0.44
C ALA A 60 24.17 14.39 1.04
N ALA A 61 23.35 15.35 1.42
CA ALA A 61 23.16 15.78 2.81
C ALA A 61 22.58 14.67 3.72
N ARG A 62 21.76 13.78 3.17
CA ARG A 62 21.21 12.61 3.90
C ARG A 62 22.21 11.47 4.10
N SER A 63 23.31 11.44 3.36
CA SER A 63 24.34 10.42 3.44
C SER A 63 25.63 11.07 3.93
N GLY A 64 25.87 11.10 5.24
CA GLY A 64 27.10 11.61 5.85
C GLY A 64 28.41 10.97 5.33
N PHE A 65 28.31 9.91 4.52
CA PHE A 65 29.45 9.20 3.90
C PHE A 65 29.83 9.72 2.50
N ARG A 66 28.99 10.53 1.84
CA ARG A 66 29.25 11.03 0.47
C ARG A 66 29.75 12.46 0.50
N LEU A 67 30.71 12.75 -0.38
CA LEU A 67 31.17 14.13 -0.57
C LEU A 67 30.04 14.96 -1.23
N SER A 68 29.79 16.13 -0.68
CA SER A 68 28.88 17.13 -1.26
C SER A 68 29.52 17.87 -2.43
N PRO A 69 28.74 18.58 -3.26
CA PRO A 69 29.27 19.47 -4.30
C PRO A 69 30.22 20.52 -3.75
N GLY A 70 29.92 21.13 -2.59
CA GLY A 70 30.76 22.10 -1.93
C GLY A 70 32.11 21.51 -1.45
N GLU A 71 32.12 20.29 -0.94
CA GLU A 71 33.34 19.59 -0.56
C GLU A 71 34.22 19.27 -1.79
N ARG A 72 33.60 18.90 -2.93
CA ARG A 72 34.33 18.69 -4.19
C ARG A 72 34.92 19.98 -4.73
N GLU A 73 34.23 21.09 -4.60
CA GLU A 73 34.73 22.41 -4.96
C GLU A 73 35.90 22.81 -4.05
N ARG A 74 35.82 22.58 -2.73
CA ARG A 74 36.93 22.80 -1.81
C ARG A 74 38.16 21.93 -2.15
N ILE A 75 37.95 20.67 -2.57
CA ILE A 75 39.03 19.81 -3.08
C ILE A 75 39.68 20.43 -4.33
N SER A 76 38.87 20.91 -5.28
CA SER A 76 39.36 21.53 -6.51
C SER A 76 40.22 22.77 -6.24
N ARG A 77 39.74 23.65 -5.33
CA ARG A 77 40.49 24.85 -4.89
C ARG A 77 41.78 24.50 -4.16
N GLY A 78 41.75 23.53 -3.24
CA GLY A 78 42.92 23.09 -2.52
C GLY A 78 43.97 22.48 -3.44
N ILE A 79 43.57 21.75 -4.49
CA ILE A 79 44.48 21.27 -5.51
C ILE A 79 45.14 22.42 -6.28
N ALA A 80 44.34 23.44 -6.67
CA ALA A 80 44.85 24.62 -7.37
C ALA A 80 45.83 25.44 -6.51
N ALA A 81 45.57 25.50 -5.19
CA ALA A 81 46.48 26.14 -4.21
C ALA A 81 47.70 25.30 -3.81
N GLY A 82 47.91 24.14 -4.43
CA GLY A 82 49.04 23.28 -4.12
C GLY A 82 48.94 22.46 -2.82
N GLU A 83 47.78 22.55 -2.09
CA GLU A 83 47.58 21.86 -0.81
C GLU A 83 47.70 20.34 -0.95
N SER A 84 48.32 19.66 0.03
CA SER A 84 48.35 18.20 0.05
C SER A 84 46.97 17.58 0.27
N GLY A 85 46.76 16.35 -0.22
CA GLY A 85 45.47 15.64 0.01
C GLY A 85 45.12 15.46 1.48
N ARG A 86 46.13 15.37 2.37
CA ARG A 86 45.97 15.32 3.83
C ARG A 86 45.52 16.68 4.39
N ALA A 87 46.08 17.80 3.89
CA ALA A 87 45.68 19.13 4.30
C ALA A 87 44.21 19.44 3.90
N ILE A 88 43.86 19.13 2.64
CA ILE A 88 42.47 19.25 2.14
C ILE A 88 41.51 18.40 2.98
N ALA A 89 41.88 17.17 3.30
CA ALA A 89 41.04 16.26 4.09
C ALA A 89 40.80 16.81 5.51
N ARG A 90 41.83 17.36 6.15
CA ARG A 90 41.73 18.01 7.47
C ARG A 90 40.79 19.22 7.43
N ALA A 91 40.95 20.06 6.43
CA ALA A 91 40.06 21.23 6.24
C ALA A 91 38.58 20.88 5.98
N LEU A 92 38.30 19.69 5.46
CA LEU A 92 36.95 19.17 5.20
C LEU A 92 36.37 18.33 6.36
N GLY A 93 37.16 18.01 7.40
CA GLY A 93 36.76 17.06 8.44
C GLY A 93 36.55 15.65 7.89
N ARG A 94 37.23 15.27 6.80
CA ARG A 94 37.09 13.98 6.14
C ARG A 94 38.39 13.15 6.22
N SER A 95 38.27 11.83 6.08
CA SER A 95 39.46 10.98 6.04
C SER A 95 40.33 11.28 4.80
N ALA A 96 41.64 11.25 4.97
CA ALA A 96 42.58 11.44 3.87
C ALA A 96 42.35 10.43 2.74
N SER A 97 42.01 9.18 3.08
CA SER A 97 41.69 8.13 2.11
C SER A 97 40.49 8.47 1.24
N THR A 98 39.46 9.16 1.79
CA THR A 98 38.28 9.60 1.04
C THR A 98 38.67 10.65 -0.01
N VAL A 99 39.46 11.67 0.40
CA VAL A 99 39.90 12.74 -0.50
C VAL A 99 40.87 12.18 -1.57
N CYS A 100 41.81 11.33 -1.20
CA CYS A 100 42.74 10.71 -2.14
C CYS A 100 42.01 9.81 -3.16
N ARG A 101 41.04 9.02 -2.73
CA ARG A 101 40.22 8.20 -3.63
C ARG A 101 39.40 9.06 -4.60
N GLU A 102 38.81 10.16 -4.13
CA GLU A 102 38.07 11.10 -4.96
C GLU A 102 38.95 11.75 -6.03
N ILE A 103 40.15 12.23 -5.64
CA ILE A 103 41.15 12.83 -6.56
C ILE A 103 41.60 11.78 -7.59
N ARG A 104 41.91 10.56 -7.16
CA ARG A 104 42.31 9.46 -8.06
C ARG A 104 41.20 9.12 -9.05
N ALA A 105 39.96 8.97 -8.56
CA ALA A 105 38.80 8.76 -9.39
C ALA A 105 38.55 9.93 -10.34
N GLY A 106 39.04 11.13 -10.01
CA GLY A 106 39.04 12.34 -10.82
C GLY A 106 40.05 12.38 -11.95
N GLY A 107 40.90 11.38 -12.08
CA GLY A 107 42.00 11.36 -13.03
C GLY A 107 43.31 11.99 -12.48
N GLY A 108 43.44 12.06 -11.14
CA GLY A 108 44.59 12.65 -10.46
C GLY A 108 44.47 14.17 -10.31
N ARG A 109 45.47 14.76 -9.63
CA ARG A 109 45.47 16.20 -9.28
C ARG A 109 45.35 17.12 -10.49
N GLY A 110 46.12 16.84 -11.56
CA GLY A 110 46.12 17.70 -12.76
C GLY A 110 44.82 17.72 -13.54
N ARG A 111 44.05 16.63 -13.48
CA ARG A 111 42.79 16.47 -14.24
C ARG A 111 41.54 16.62 -13.39
N TYR A 112 41.66 16.73 -12.06
CA TYR A 112 40.51 16.86 -11.18
C TYR A 112 39.74 18.15 -11.42
N ARG A 113 38.41 18.03 -11.60
CA ARG A 113 37.47 19.15 -11.68
C ARG A 113 36.23 18.77 -10.90
N ALA A 114 35.79 19.64 -9.97
CA ALA A 114 34.66 19.40 -9.08
C ALA A 114 33.38 19.03 -9.84
N VAL A 115 33.07 19.77 -10.91
CA VAL A 115 31.90 19.54 -11.75
C VAL A 115 31.90 18.14 -12.40
N ARG A 116 33.04 17.72 -12.95
CA ARG A 116 33.17 16.38 -13.55
C ARG A 116 33.10 15.28 -12.51
N ALA A 117 33.64 15.52 -11.32
CA ALA A 117 33.56 14.58 -10.19
C ALA A 117 32.14 14.42 -9.71
N GLU A 118 31.35 15.50 -9.65
CA GLU A 118 29.93 15.48 -9.32
C GLU A 118 29.12 14.71 -10.36
N CYS A 119 29.31 15.00 -11.65
CA CYS A 119 28.62 14.28 -12.74
C CYS A 119 28.91 12.78 -12.67
N ARG A 120 30.16 12.36 -12.42
CA ARG A 120 30.52 10.95 -12.26
C ARG A 120 29.89 10.31 -11.03
N ALA A 121 29.84 11.05 -9.92
CA ALA A 121 29.18 10.56 -8.70
C ALA A 121 27.68 10.38 -8.94
N ALA A 122 27.05 11.31 -9.64
CA ALA A 122 25.64 11.22 -10.03
C ALA A 122 25.36 10.04 -10.99
N GLN A 123 26.22 9.82 -11.99
CA GLN A 123 26.11 8.67 -12.89
C GLN A 123 26.28 7.35 -12.15
N ARG A 124 27.28 7.23 -11.25
CA ARG A 124 27.46 6.03 -10.41
C ARG A 124 26.30 5.80 -9.47
N ALA A 125 25.67 6.86 -8.95
CA ALA A 125 24.49 6.76 -8.13
C ALA A 125 23.24 6.30 -8.90
N ARG A 126 23.19 6.58 -10.21
CA ARG A 126 22.12 6.13 -11.14
C ARG A 126 22.33 4.72 -11.67
N ARG A 127 23.51 4.12 -11.49
CA ARG A 127 23.80 2.76 -11.98
C ARG A 127 22.76 1.80 -11.41
N PRO A 128 22.03 1.05 -12.25
CA PRO A 128 21.08 0.06 -11.79
C PRO A 128 21.77 -0.93 -10.87
N LYS A 129 21.35 -0.98 -9.62
CA LYS A 129 21.77 -2.06 -8.73
C LYS A 129 20.93 -3.27 -9.06
N VAL A 130 21.55 -4.42 -9.21
CA VAL A 130 20.84 -5.68 -9.31
C VAL A 130 19.94 -5.80 -8.07
N THR A 131 18.64 -5.87 -8.28
CA THR A 131 17.68 -5.91 -7.17
C THR A 131 17.74 -7.27 -6.47
N LYS A 132 17.34 -7.34 -5.20
CA LYS A 132 17.27 -8.62 -4.49
C LYS A 132 16.35 -9.61 -5.22
N LEU A 133 15.22 -9.14 -5.73
CA LEU A 133 14.29 -9.95 -6.51
C LEU A 133 14.92 -10.55 -7.76
N SER A 134 15.73 -9.80 -8.51
CA SER A 134 16.40 -10.35 -9.70
C SER A 134 17.51 -11.38 -9.42
N ARG A 135 17.90 -11.54 -8.14
CA ARG A 135 18.92 -12.50 -7.70
C ARG A 135 18.34 -13.78 -7.11
N CYS A 136 17.10 -13.75 -6.64
CA CYS A 136 16.44 -14.84 -5.93
C CYS A 136 15.12 -15.18 -6.58
N PRO A 137 15.08 -16.12 -7.55
CA PRO A 137 13.84 -16.54 -8.24
C PRO A 137 12.78 -17.10 -7.28
N ARG A 138 13.20 -17.81 -6.24
CA ARG A 138 12.30 -18.33 -5.20
C ARG A 138 11.56 -17.20 -4.50
N LEU A 139 12.25 -16.12 -4.12
CA LEU A 139 11.63 -14.94 -3.51
C LEU A 139 10.66 -14.24 -4.48
N VAL A 140 10.97 -14.21 -5.78
CA VAL A 140 10.05 -13.68 -6.81
C VAL A 140 8.77 -14.47 -6.82
N GLY A 141 8.83 -15.79 -6.88
CA GLY A 141 7.66 -16.67 -6.87
C GLY A 141 6.74 -16.45 -5.67
N GLU A 142 7.30 -16.32 -4.46
CA GLU A 142 6.54 -16.03 -3.25
C GLU A 142 5.89 -14.63 -3.28
N VAL A 143 6.61 -13.64 -3.79
CA VAL A 143 6.07 -12.28 -3.93
C VAL A 143 4.94 -12.26 -4.96
N GLU A 144 5.10 -12.92 -6.10
CA GLU A 144 4.07 -13.02 -7.14
C GLU A 144 2.85 -13.79 -6.66
N ALA A 145 3.03 -14.90 -5.95
CA ALA A 145 1.95 -15.68 -5.35
C ALA A 145 1.14 -14.84 -4.32
N GLY A 146 1.83 -14.05 -3.49
CA GLY A 146 1.17 -13.15 -2.56
C GLY A 146 0.40 -12.03 -3.25
N LEU A 147 0.97 -11.44 -4.31
CA LEU A 147 0.30 -10.40 -5.09
C LEU A 147 -0.93 -10.94 -5.83
N ALA A 148 -0.86 -12.16 -6.37
CA ALA A 148 -1.99 -12.83 -7.02
C ALA A 148 -3.17 -13.04 -6.05
N LYS A 149 -2.89 -13.26 -4.75
CA LYS A 149 -3.88 -13.34 -3.66
C LYS A 149 -4.29 -11.95 -3.12
N PHE A 150 -4.05 -10.88 -3.84
CA PHE A 150 -4.33 -9.50 -3.43
C PHE A 150 -3.65 -9.05 -2.14
N TRP A 151 -2.56 -9.70 -1.71
CA TRP A 151 -1.81 -9.27 -0.54
C TRP A 151 -1.06 -7.97 -0.83
N SER A 152 -1.04 -7.08 0.13
CA SER A 152 -0.22 -5.88 0.03
C SER A 152 1.27 -6.23 0.20
N PRO A 153 2.20 -5.44 -0.36
CA PRO A 153 3.64 -5.62 -0.14
C PRO A 153 4.04 -5.71 1.33
N ARG A 154 3.29 -5.05 2.23
CA ARG A 154 3.52 -5.12 3.67
C ARG A 154 3.13 -6.49 4.24
N GLN A 155 2.02 -7.05 3.80
CA GLN A 155 1.56 -8.40 4.19
C GLN A 155 2.55 -9.46 3.72
N ILE A 156 2.97 -9.39 2.45
CA ILE A 156 3.95 -10.31 1.87
C ILE A 156 5.28 -10.25 2.65
N SER A 157 5.83 -9.04 2.85
CA SER A 157 7.08 -8.86 3.57
C SER A 157 7.04 -9.40 5.01
N ALA A 158 5.91 -9.25 5.69
CA ALA A 158 5.75 -9.72 7.06
C ALA A 158 5.55 -11.24 7.11
N ARG A 159 4.74 -11.78 6.21
CA ARG A 159 4.45 -13.22 6.15
C ARG A 159 5.70 -14.04 5.81
N LEU A 160 6.52 -13.59 4.88
CA LEU A 160 7.79 -14.24 4.54
C LEU A 160 8.74 -14.41 5.75
N ARG A 161 8.60 -13.56 6.78
CA ARG A 161 9.39 -13.70 8.01
C ARG A 161 8.88 -14.82 8.92
N ILE A 162 7.59 -15.10 8.86
CA ILE A 162 6.94 -16.16 9.62
C ILE A 162 7.15 -17.50 8.94
N ASP A 163 6.92 -17.55 7.62
CA ASP A 163 7.01 -18.78 6.83
C ASP A 163 8.46 -19.25 6.66
N HIS A 164 9.43 -18.34 6.69
CA HIS A 164 10.86 -18.63 6.50
C HIS A 164 11.70 -17.96 7.61
N PRO A 165 11.60 -18.41 8.89
CA PRO A 165 12.21 -17.72 10.02
C PRO A 165 13.75 -17.68 9.95
N ASP A 166 14.40 -18.68 9.39
CA ASP A 166 15.85 -18.82 9.35
C ASP A 166 16.47 -18.45 7.98
N ASP A 167 15.64 -18.21 6.96
CA ASP A 167 16.08 -17.91 5.60
C ASP A 167 16.19 -16.39 5.37
N LEU A 168 17.42 -15.86 5.45
CA LEU A 168 17.69 -14.44 5.19
C LEU A 168 17.50 -14.04 3.72
N GLU A 169 17.53 -14.97 2.78
CA GLU A 169 17.28 -14.69 1.38
C GLU A 169 15.82 -14.37 1.14
N MET A 170 14.92 -14.92 1.95
CA MET A 170 13.47 -14.65 1.92
C MET A 170 13.08 -13.34 2.64
N ARG A 171 14.02 -12.54 3.13
CA ARG A 171 13.75 -11.23 3.73
C ARG A 171 13.66 -10.16 2.64
N ILE A 172 12.56 -9.44 2.59
CA ILE A 172 12.36 -8.33 1.66
C ILE A 172 11.61 -7.19 2.35
N SER A 173 11.95 -5.94 2.01
CA SER A 173 11.19 -4.80 2.51
C SER A 173 9.95 -4.53 1.63
N PRO A 174 8.84 -4.02 2.21
CA PRO A 174 7.68 -3.60 1.41
C PRO A 174 8.04 -2.59 0.32
N GLU A 175 8.96 -1.67 0.63
CA GLU A 175 9.43 -0.65 -0.31
C GLU A 175 10.15 -1.27 -1.52
N THR A 176 10.94 -2.34 -1.31
CA THR A 176 11.60 -3.05 -2.42
C THR A 176 10.58 -3.69 -3.34
N ILE A 177 9.49 -4.26 -2.80
CA ILE A 177 8.40 -4.81 -3.60
C ILE A 177 7.70 -3.68 -4.37
N TYR A 178 7.34 -2.56 -3.72
CA TYR A 178 6.75 -1.40 -4.39
C TYR A 178 7.64 -0.87 -5.52
N GLN A 179 8.94 -0.71 -5.27
CA GLN A 179 9.87 -0.22 -6.28
C GLN A 179 9.98 -1.16 -7.48
N SER A 180 9.96 -2.48 -7.27
CA SER A 180 9.96 -3.44 -8.37
C SER A 180 8.70 -3.33 -9.23
N LEU A 181 7.54 -3.14 -8.60
CA LEU A 181 6.26 -2.96 -9.28
C LEU A 181 6.21 -1.66 -10.11
N TYR A 182 6.76 -0.55 -9.57
CA TYR A 182 6.70 0.77 -10.22
C TYR A 182 7.83 1.05 -11.20
N VAL A 183 9.03 0.47 -11.01
CA VAL A 183 10.23 0.78 -11.80
C VAL A 183 10.45 -0.21 -12.94
N GLN A 184 10.15 -1.49 -12.74
CA GLN A 184 10.40 -2.54 -13.75
C GLN A 184 9.24 -2.72 -14.74
N SER A 185 8.07 -2.23 -14.44
CA SER A 185 6.87 -2.47 -15.25
C SER A 185 6.59 -1.33 -16.24
N ARG A 186 7.36 -1.22 -17.30
CA ARG A 186 6.87 -0.64 -18.56
C ARG A 186 6.19 -1.75 -19.35
N GLY A 187 4.91 -2.05 -19.08
CA GLY A 187 4.19 -3.09 -19.82
C GLY A 187 2.93 -3.61 -19.12
N GLU A 188 2.40 -4.68 -19.62
CA GLU A 188 1.18 -5.41 -19.22
C GLU A 188 1.15 -5.74 -17.71
N LEU A 189 2.28 -6.19 -17.15
CA LEU A 189 2.42 -6.55 -15.73
C LEU A 189 2.09 -5.39 -14.78
N ARG A 190 2.38 -4.14 -15.16
CA ARG A 190 2.03 -2.96 -14.35
C ARG A 190 0.51 -2.75 -14.26
N ARG A 191 -0.23 -2.99 -15.33
CA ARG A 191 -1.69 -2.83 -15.35
C ARG A 191 -2.36 -3.90 -14.48
N GLN A 192 -1.93 -5.13 -14.57
CA GLN A 192 -2.45 -6.25 -13.77
C GLN A 192 -2.14 -6.07 -12.28
N LEU A 193 -0.91 -5.69 -11.92
CA LEU A 193 -0.49 -5.53 -10.52
C LEU A 193 -1.01 -4.25 -9.88
N SER A 194 -1.20 -3.15 -10.63
CA SER A 194 -1.83 -1.93 -10.10
C SER A 194 -3.33 -2.09 -9.89
N ALA A 195 -4.00 -2.95 -10.65
CA ALA A 195 -5.40 -3.32 -10.45
C ALA A 195 -5.61 -4.03 -9.11
N ASN A 196 -4.61 -4.78 -8.62
CA ASN A 196 -4.65 -5.51 -7.37
C ASN A 196 -4.44 -4.64 -6.11
N LEU A 197 -4.05 -3.37 -6.27
CA LEU A 197 -3.90 -2.45 -5.15
C LEU A 197 -5.25 -1.82 -4.77
N ARG A 198 -5.58 -1.85 -3.47
CA ARG A 198 -6.85 -1.34 -2.88
C ARG A 198 -7.23 0.09 -3.25
N SER A 199 -6.31 0.92 -3.73
CA SER A 199 -6.48 2.37 -3.91
C SER A 199 -6.57 2.84 -5.37
N GLY A 200 -7.34 2.19 -6.22
CA GLY A 200 -7.60 2.65 -7.60
C GLY A 200 -8.27 4.03 -7.75
N ARG A 201 -8.34 4.86 -6.69
CA ARG A 201 -9.02 6.16 -6.71
C ARG A 201 -8.10 7.35 -6.46
N THR A 202 -8.14 8.30 -7.37
CA THR A 202 -7.42 9.58 -7.31
C THR A 202 -8.19 10.75 -6.65
N LYS A 203 -9.48 10.60 -6.24
CA LYS A 203 -10.28 11.67 -5.59
C LYS A 203 -11.33 11.16 -4.59
N ARG A 204 -11.50 11.90 -3.47
CA ARG A 204 -12.50 11.70 -2.42
C ARG A 204 -13.86 12.25 -2.86
N ARG A 205 -14.95 11.49 -2.73
CA ARG A 205 -16.34 11.97 -2.95
C ARG A 205 -16.95 12.43 -1.63
N PRO A 206 -17.80 13.48 -1.60
CA PRO A 206 -18.58 13.86 -0.44
C PRO A 206 -19.65 12.81 -0.14
N ALA A 207 -20.04 12.70 1.15
CA ALA A 207 -21.06 11.79 1.63
C ALA A 207 -22.45 12.19 1.08
N GLY A 208 -23.19 11.20 0.55
CA GLY A 208 -24.56 11.41 0.07
C GLY A 208 -25.58 11.42 1.21
N ARG A 209 -26.78 11.96 0.94
CA ARG A 209 -27.93 11.98 1.86
C ARG A 209 -28.36 10.57 2.23
N ILE A 210 -28.64 10.36 3.52
CA ILE A 210 -29.07 9.09 4.11
C ILE A 210 -30.61 9.02 4.09
N ALA A 211 -31.16 7.87 3.63
CA ALA A 211 -32.57 7.59 3.71
C ALA A 211 -32.99 7.34 5.18
N ARG A 212 -34.23 7.68 5.53
CA ARG A 212 -34.81 7.38 6.85
C ARG A 212 -34.90 5.86 7.03
N GLN A 213 -34.35 5.35 8.13
CA GLN A 213 -34.47 3.95 8.52
C GLN A 213 -35.79 3.69 9.20
N GLY A 214 -36.40 2.51 8.94
CA GLY A 214 -37.59 2.02 9.62
C GLY A 214 -37.26 1.62 11.06
N HIS A 215 -38.32 1.64 11.92
CA HIS A 215 -38.21 1.20 13.31
C HIS A 215 -38.32 -0.34 13.39
N ILE A 216 -37.33 -1.01 14.04
CA ILE A 216 -37.36 -2.46 14.30
C ILE A 216 -37.93 -2.69 15.69
N ALA A 217 -39.04 -3.46 15.79
CA ALA A 217 -39.67 -3.77 17.07
C ALA A 217 -38.83 -4.74 17.91
N GLY A 218 -38.75 -4.49 19.21
CA GLY A 218 -38.00 -5.36 20.14
C GLY A 218 -36.48 -5.38 19.98
N MET A 219 -35.92 -4.37 19.33
CA MET A 219 -34.47 -4.25 19.09
C MET A 219 -33.69 -4.11 20.42
N ILE A 220 -32.67 -4.96 20.59
CA ILE A 220 -31.71 -4.85 21.72
C ILE A 220 -30.55 -3.97 21.30
N PRO A 221 -30.40 -2.78 21.89
CA PRO A 221 -29.31 -1.87 21.52
C PRO A 221 -27.94 -2.42 21.93
N ILE A 222 -26.91 -2.01 21.20
CA ILE A 222 -25.52 -2.43 21.45
C ILE A 222 -25.03 -2.09 22.86
N SER A 223 -25.60 -1.06 23.50
CA SER A 223 -25.30 -0.67 24.88
C SER A 223 -25.65 -1.75 25.93
N GLN A 224 -26.58 -2.67 25.60
CA GLN A 224 -26.93 -3.81 26.45
C GLN A 224 -26.07 -5.05 26.17
N ARG A 225 -25.13 -4.96 25.24
CA ARG A 225 -24.22 -6.06 24.91
C ARG A 225 -23.24 -6.28 26.07
N PRO A 226 -22.93 -7.55 26.45
CA PRO A 226 -21.97 -7.84 27.50
C PRO A 226 -20.59 -7.19 27.24
N ALA A 227 -19.94 -6.68 28.27
CA ALA A 227 -18.63 -6.05 28.19
C ALA A 227 -17.55 -6.98 27.61
N SER A 228 -17.67 -8.30 27.81
CA SER A 228 -16.79 -9.32 27.23
C SER A 228 -16.70 -9.25 25.70
N VAL A 229 -17.72 -8.68 25.03
CA VAL A 229 -17.73 -8.49 23.59
C VAL A 229 -16.85 -7.32 23.15
N GLU A 230 -16.63 -6.31 23.99
CA GLU A 230 -15.83 -5.14 23.66
C GLU A 230 -14.33 -5.46 23.57
N ASP A 231 -13.86 -6.30 24.47
CA ASP A 231 -12.46 -6.66 24.64
C ASP A 231 -11.89 -7.48 23.46
N ARG A 232 -12.73 -8.02 22.58
CA ARG A 232 -12.31 -8.92 21.48
C ARG A 232 -11.43 -10.09 21.93
N ALA A 233 -11.35 -10.36 23.24
CA ALA A 233 -10.59 -11.46 23.82
C ALA A 233 -11.39 -12.77 23.78
N VAL A 234 -12.73 -12.66 23.79
CA VAL A 234 -13.65 -13.80 23.80
C VAL A 234 -14.13 -14.10 22.38
N PRO A 235 -13.90 -15.33 21.87
CA PRO A 235 -14.38 -15.75 20.56
C PRO A 235 -15.89 -15.97 20.51
N GLY A 236 -16.45 -16.01 19.30
CA GLY A 236 -17.85 -16.32 19.07
C GLY A 236 -18.77 -15.09 18.96
N HIS A 237 -18.20 -13.90 18.91
CA HIS A 237 -18.91 -12.66 18.69
C HIS A 237 -18.76 -12.19 17.23
N TRP A 238 -19.85 -12.13 16.51
CA TRP A 238 -19.90 -11.85 15.08
C TRP A 238 -20.42 -10.45 14.77
N GLU A 239 -19.91 -9.85 13.72
CA GLU A 239 -20.45 -8.64 13.10
C GLU A 239 -21.00 -9.01 11.72
N GLY A 240 -22.26 -8.66 11.46
CA GLY A 240 -22.92 -8.95 10.19
C GLY A 240 -23.29 -7.69 9.43
N ASP A 241 -23.42 -7.81 8.09
CA ASP A 241 -23.82 -6.73 7.16
C ASP A 241 -24.22 -7.30 5.80
N LEU A 242 -24.86 -6.47 4.97
CA LEU A 242 -25.13 -6.80 3.58
C LEU A 242 -24.21 -6.03 2.62
N ILE A 243 -23.62 -6.73 1.67
CA ILE A 243 -22.98 -6.13 0.51
C ILE A 243 -24.00 -6.05 -0.62
N MET A 244 -24.50 -4.85 -0.91
CA MET A 244 -25.48 -4.63 -1.98
C MET A 244 -24.80 -4.60 -3.35
N GLY A 245 -25.42 -5.26 -4.32
CA GLY A 245 -25.08 -5.26 -5.73
C GLY A 245 -25.61 -4.05 -6.49
N ALA A 246 -25.67 -4.17 -7.83
CA ALA A 246 -26.16 -3.11 -8.71
C ALA A 246 -27.62 -2.77 -8.41
N ARG A 247 -27.90 -1.48 -8.19
CA ARG A 247 -29.26 -0.96 -7.94
C ARG A 247 -29.99 -1.66 -6.79
N CYS A 248 -29.25 -2.22 -5.83
CA CYS A 248 -29.79 -3.00 -4.70
C CYS A 248 -30.68 -4.18 -5.11
N ARG A 249 -30.42 -4.80 -6.28
CA ARG A 249 -31.20 -5.95 -6.75
C ARG A 249 -30.72 -7.29 -6.22
N SER A 250 -29.45 -7.38 -5.92
CA SER A 250 -28.81 -8.58 -5.37
C SER A 250 -27.97 -8.22 -4.14
N ALA A 251 -27.78 -9.17 -3.25
CA ALA A 251 -27.01 -8.97 -2.03
C ALA A 251 -26.24 -10.23 -1.65
N VAL A 252 -25.17 -10.04 -0.86
CA VAL A 252 -24.41 -11.08 -0.18
C VAL A 252 -24.33 -10.69 1.29
N ALA A 253 -24.73 -11.60 2.18
CA ALA A 253 -24.55 -11.37 3.61
C ALA A 253 -23.11 -11.71 4.02
N THR A 254 -22.56 -10.90 4.91
CA THR A 254 -21.23 -11.04 5.45
C THR A 254 -21.28 -11.26 6.95
N LEU A 255 -20.54 -12.22 7.43
CA LEU A 255 -20.33 -12.49 8.85
C LEU A 255 -18.84 -12.42 9.14
N VAL A 256 -18.46 -11.61 10.12
CA VAL A 256 -17.05 -11.44 10.52
C VAL A 256 -16.91 -11.72 12.00
N GLU A 257 -16.13 -12.74 12.36
CA GLU A 257 -15.80 -13.01 13.75
C GLU A 257 -14.83 -11.94 14.27
N ARG A 258 -15.11 -11.38 15.47
CA ARG A 258 -14.48 -10.16 15.95
C ARG A 258 -13.03 -10.35 16.41
N GLN A 259 -12.69 -11.50 16.97
CA GLN A 259 -11.33 -11.81 17.47
C GLN A 259 -10.42 -12.23 16.31
N THR A 260 -10.84 -13.24 15.56
CA THR A 260 -10.03 -13.87 14.50
C THR A 260 -10.07 -13.12 13.18
N ARG A 261 -11.08 -12.25 12.98
CA ARG A 261 -11.37 -11.61 11.68
C ARG A 261 -11.79 -12.62 10.60
N TYR A 262 -12.18 -13.82 11.02
CA TYR A 262 -12.66 -14.85 10.12
C TYR A 262 -13.96 -14.42 9.44
N VAL A 263 -14.05 -14.67 8.14
CA VAL A 263 -15.18 -14.21 7.30
C VAL A 263 -15.93 -15.40 6.79
N MET A 264 -17.24 -15.35 6.90
CA MET A 264 -18.17 -16.22 6.16
C MET A 264 -19.07 -15.34 5.29
N LEU A 265 -19.40 -15.85 4.11
CA LEU A 265 -20.30 -15.22 3.17
C LEU A 265 -21.52 -16.10 2.98
N ALA A 266 -22.69 -15.47 2.87
CA ALA A 266 -23.93 -16.18 2.57
C ALA A 266 -24.55 -15.61 1.29
N TRP A 267 -24.83 -16.50 0.35
CA TRP A 267 -25.50 -16.14 -0.89
C TRP A 267 -26.98 -15.84 -0.66
N LEU A 268 -27.48 -14.74 -1.22
CA LEU A 268 -28.88 -14.31 -1.12
C LEU A 268 -29.54 -14.21 -2.51
N GLY A 269 -28.73 -14.24 -3.55
CA GLY A 269 -29.24 -14.05 -4.91
C GLY A 269 -29.91 -12.70 -5.10
N ASN A 270 -31.12 -12.72 -5.67
CA ASN A 270 -31.95 -11.53 -5.92
C ASN A 270 -32.96 -11.26 -4.82
N ASP A 271 -33.06 -12.12 -3.80
CA ASP A 271 -33.93 -11.93 -2.66
C ASP A 271 -33.13 -11.69 -1.38
N HIS A 272 -33.28 -10.50 -0.85
CA HIS A 272 -32.68 -10.11 0.43
C HIS A 272 -33.77 -9.71 1.46
N SER A 273 -34.94 -10.40 1.35
CA SER A 273 -35.97 -10.31 2.34
C SER A 273 -35.49 -10.82 3.70
N THR A 274 -36.17 -10.39 4.76
CA THR A 274 -35.82 -10.79 6.13
C THR A 274 -35.73 -12.31 6.31
N LEU A 275 -36.65 -13.06 5.71
CA LEU A 275 -36.70 -14.52 5.82
C LEU A 275 -35.53 -15.17 5.12
N THR A 276 -35.20 -14.73 3.91
CA THR A 276 -34.04 -15.23 3.14
C THR A 276 -32.74 -14.94 3.84
N VAL A 277 -32.55 -13.73 4.37
CA VAL A 277 -31.37 -13.36 5.15
C VAL A 277 -31.22 -14.25 6.39
N ILE A 278 -32.30 -14.42 7.18
CA ILE A 278 -32.24 -15.23 8.40
C ILE A 278 -31.89 -16.69 8.08
N GLU A 279 -32.51 -17.28 7.06
CA GLU A 279 -32.23 -18.68 6.71
C GLU A 279 -30.78 -18.86 6.22
N ALA A 280 -30.30 -17.96 5.37
CA ALA A 280 -28.93 -18.00 4.90
C ALA A 280 -27.92 -17.84 6.05
N LEU A 281 -28.16 -16.90 6.97
CA LEU A 281 -27.30 -16.72 8.16
C LEU A 281 -27.33 -17.95 9.06
N LYS A 282 -28.51 -18.52 9.31
CA LYS A 282 -28.69 -19.73 10.10
C LYS A 282 -27.90 -20.90 9.53
N GLN A 283 -28.06 -21.18 8.24
CA GLN A 283 -27.30 -22.26 7.56
C GLN A 283 -25.79 -22.10 7.70
N ARG A 284 -25.30 -20.86 7.55
CA ARG A 284 -23.85 -20.59 7.69
C ARG A 284 -23.36 -20.74 9.12
N MET A 285 -24.12 -20.26 10.10
CA MET A 285 -23.69 -20.29 11.49
C MET A 285 -23.82 -21.69 12.10
N GLN A 286 -24.76 -22.51 11.68
CA GLN A 286 -24.90 -23.90 12.15
C GLN A 286 -23.71 -24.81 11.78
N THR A 287 -22.83 -24.40 10.87
CA THR A 287 -21.58 -25.13 10.58
C THR A 287 -20.53 -24.98 11.66
N LEU A 288 -20.73 -24.10 12.63
CA LEU A 288 -19.77 -23.79 13.68
C LEU A 288 -20.13 -24.46 15.00
N PRO A 289 -19.15 -24.80 15.84
CA PRO A 289 -19.41 -25.33 17.18
C PRO A 289 -20.04 -24.27 18.08
N ALA A 290 -20.86 -24.71 19.05
CA ALA A 290 -21.69 -23.86 19.91
C ALA A 290 -20.90 -22.76 20.66
N HIS A 291 -19.68 -23.03 21.08
CA HIS A 291 -18.86 -22.05 21.81
C HIS A 291 -18.45 -20.84 20.94
N LEU A 292 -18.52 -20.94 19.62
CA LEU A 292 -18.31 -19.86 18.65
C LEU A 292 -19.59 -19.16 18.22
N LEU A 293 -20.73 -19.45 18.84
CA LEU A 293 -22.07 -18.93 18.51
C LEU A 293 -22.65 -18.11 19.66
N ARG A 294 -21.99 -17.01 20.06
CA ARG A 294 -22.40 -16.23 21.25
C ARG A 294 -23.30 -15.06 20.93
N SER A 295 -22.92 -14.21 19.98
CA SER A 295 -23.73 -13.06 19.60
C SER A 295 -23.47 -12.63 18.16
N LEU A 296 -24.48 -11.97 17.58
CA LEU A 296 -24.42 -11.32 16.29
C LEU A 296 -24.72 -9.82 16.47
N THR A 297 -23.84 -8.96 15.99
CA THR A 297 -24.07 -7.51 15.93
C THR A 297 -24.45 -7.12 14.51
N TRP A 298 -25.58 -6.46 14.33
CA TRP A 298 -26.10 -6.02 13.03
C TRP A 298 -26.33 -4.51 13.04
N ASP A 299 -26.50 -3.89 11.84
CA ASP A 299 -27.01 -2.52 11.80
C ASP A 299 -28.54 -2.48 12.01
N GLN A 300 -29.10 -1.28 11.92
CA GLN A 300 -30.56 -1.11 12.04
C GLN A 300 -31.27 -1.34 10.70
N GLY A 301 -30.73 -2.17 9.82
CA GLY A 301 -31.36 -2.55 8.56
C GLY A 301 -32.61 -3.41 8.78
N THR A 302 -33.65 -3.13 8.02
CA THR A 302 -34.92 -3.84 8.10
C THR A 302 -34.82 -5.31 7.66
N GLU A 303 -33.73 -5.68 7.02
CA GLU A 303 -33.46 -7.06 6.58
C GLU A 303 -33.27 -8.05 7.74
N LEU A 304 -33.06 -7.58 8.97
CA LEU A 304 -33.04 -8.42 10.18
C LEU A 304 -34.17 -8.09 11.15
N SER A 305 -35.29 -7.58 10.66
CA SER A 305 -36.46 -7.21 11.50
C SER A 305 -37.06 -8.39 12.26
N ALA A 306 -36.96 -9.62 11.76
CA ALA A 306 -37.37 -10.85 12.45
C ALA A 306 -36.24 -11.50 13.25
N HIS A 307 -35.32 -10.73 13.84
CA HIS A 307 -34.20 -11.20 14.64
C HIS A 307 -34.60 -12.13 15.80
N HIS A 308 -35.80 -12.00 16.35
CA HIS A 308 -36.30 -12.93 17.37
C HIS A 308 -36.42 -14.37 16.84
N ALA A 309 -36.90 -14.54 15.60
CA ALA A 309 -36.97 -15.86 14.97
C ALA A 309 -35.56 -16.45 14.76
N PHE A 310 -34.59 -15.63 14.38
CA PHE A 310 -33.21 -16.05 14.28
C PHE A 310 -32.64 -16.48 15.65
N THR A 311 -32.85 -15.67 16.70
CA THR A 311 -32.41 -16.00 18.06
C THR A 311 -33.02 -17.29 18.57
N VAL A 312 -34.32 -17.50 18.36
CA VAL A 312 -35.01 -18.76 18.76
C VAL A 312 -34.44 -19.96 18.01
N ALA A 313 -34.13 -19.80 16.70
CA ALA A 313 -33.66 -20.89 15.88
C ALA A 313 -32.17 -21.25 16.09
N THR A 314 -31.34 -20.30 16.55
CA THR A 314 -29.87 -20.46 16.64
C THR A 314 -29.35 -20.39 18.06
N GLY A 315 -30.09 -19.85 19.02
CA GLY A 315 -29.61 -19.53 20.38
C GLY A 315 -28.71 -18.28 20.42
N ILE A 316 -28.49 -17.59 19.31
CA ILE A 316 -27.56 -16.47 19.20
C ILE A 316 -28.27 -15.16 19.52
N SER A 317 -27.76 -14.41 20.49
CA SER A 317 -28.29 -13.07 20.80
C SER A 317 -27.91 -12.06 19.72
N VAL A 318 -28.92 -11.29 19.25
CA VAL A 318 -28.71 -10.25 18.24
C VAL A 318 -28.72 -8.87 18.88
N TYR A 319 -27.67 -8.06 18.61
CA TYR A 319 -27.55 -6.69 19.08
C TYR A 319 -27.48 -5.73 17.90
N PHE A 320 -28.14 -4.59 18.02
CA PHE A 320 -28.17 -3.58 16.98
C PHE A 320 -27.30 -2.38 17.32
N CYS A 321 -26.53 -1.92 16.33
CA CYS A 321 -25.70 -0.72 16.48
C CYS A 321 -26.55 0.53 16.67
N ASP A 322 -25.98 1.53 17.32
CA ASP A 322 -26.62 2.84 17.40
C ASP A 322 -26.69 3.49 16.02
N PRO A 323 -27.72 4.33 15.77
CA PRO A 323 -27.80 5.07 14.52
C PRO A 323 -26.52 5.88 14.27
N HIS A 324 -26.07 5.89 13.02
CA HIS A 324 -24.89 6.64 12.59
C HIS A 324 -23.57 6.29 13.29
N SER A 325 -23.45 5.09 13.88
CA SER A 325 -22.26 4.63 14.61
C SER A 325 -21.47 3.52 13.90
N PRO A 326 -20.92 3.76 12.67
CA PRO A 326 -20.22 2.73 11.89
C PRO A 326 -18.99 2.17 12.60
N TRP A 327 -18.38 2.92 13.52
CA TRP A 327 -17.22 2.46 14.31
C TRP A 327 -17.52 1.27 15.21
N GLN A 328 -18.80 1.03 15.54
CA GLN A 328 -19.24 -0.11 16.34
C GLN A 328 -19.11 -1.44 15.58
N ARG A 329 -19.02 -1.40 14.24
CA ARG A 329 -18.78 -2.54 13.34
C ARG A 329 -17.51 -2.40 12.50
N GLY A 330 -16.47 -1.86 13.09
CA GLY A 330 -15.20 -1.57 12.37
C GLY A 330 -14.52 -2.79 11.76
N SER A 331 -14.79 -4.01 12.28
CA SER A 331 -14.29 -5.25 11.68
C SER A 331 -14.96 -5.53 10.35
N ASN A 332 -16.28 -5.38 10.31
CA ASN A 332 -17.07 -5.66 9.12
C ASN A 332 -16.83 -4.60 8.03
N GLU A 333 -16.84 -3.31 8.39
CA GLU A 333 -16.56 -2.23 7.43
C GLU A 333 -15.22 -2.41 6.73
N ASN A 334 -14.16 -2.73 7.48
CA ASN A 334 -12.86 -3.02 6.90
C ASN A 334 -12.88 -4.24 5.99
N THR A 335 -13.57 -5.31 6.38
CA THR A 335 -13.69 -6.55 5.61
C THR A 335 -14.50 -6.33 4.34
N ASN A 336 -15.63 -5.61 4.42
CA ASN A 336 -16.42 -5.24 3.25
C ASN A 336 -15.61 -4.41 2.26
N GLY A 337 -14.74 -3.53 2.76
CA GLY A 337 -13.78 -2.80 1.93
C GLY A 337 -12.77 -3.69 1.19
N LEU A 338 -12.41 -4.85 1.73
CA LEU A 338 -11.56 -5.84 1.06
C LEU A 338 -12.36 -6.72 0.10
N LEU A 339 -13.56 -7.13 0.50
CA LEU A 339 -14.48 -7.90 -0.35
C LEU A 339 -14.83 -7.17 -1.65
N ARG A 340 -14.79 -5.84 -1.67
CA ARG A 340 -14.97 -5.04 -2.88
C ARG A 340 -13.88 -5.21 -3.94
N GLN A 341 -12.79 -5.91 -3.65
CA GLN A 341 -11.82 -6.34 -4.65
C GLN A 341 -12.36 -7.54 -5.48
N TYR A 342 -13.22 -8.37 -4.88
CA TYR A 342 -13.86 -9.54 -5.49
C TYR A 342 -15.28 -9.21 -5.98
N LEU A 343 -16.00 -8.43 -5.21
CA LEU A 343 -17.39 -8.02 -5.42
C LEU A 343 -17.46 -6.51 -5.69
N PRO A 344 -17.11 -6.00 -6.89
CA PRO A 344 -17.05 -4.59 -7.19
C PRO A 344 -18.41 -3.89 -7.02
N LYS A 345 -18.39 -2.60 -6.64
CA LYS A 345 -19.62 -1.80 -6.55
C LYS A 345 -20.26 -1.65 -7.93
N GLY A 346 -21.57 -1.86 -8.00
CA GLY A 346 -22.33 -1.69 -9.24
C GLY A 346 -22.35 -2.94 -10.14
N THR A 347 -21.80 -4.07 -9.69
CA THR A 347 -21.97 -5.37 -10.35
C THR A 347 -23.16 -6.12 -9.80
N ASP A 348 -23.72 -7.02 -10.59
CA ASP A 348 -24.74 -7.97 -10.12
C ASP A 348 -24.05 -9.06 -9.29
N LEU A 349 -24.51 -9.25 -8.06
CA LEU A 349 -23.96 -10.25 -7.15
C LEU A 349 -24.70 -11.58 -7.20
N ALA A 350 -25.83 -11.65 -7.88
CA ALA A 350 -26.59 -12.88 -8.06
C ALA A 350 -25.91 -13.87 -9.04
N VAL A 351 -24.94 -13.39 -9.82
CA VAL A 351 -24.14 -14.23 -10.73
C VAL A 351 -23.19 -15.18 -10.00
N HIS A 352 -22.89 -14.88 -8.73
CA HIS A 352 -22.11 -15.76 -7.87
C HIS A 352 -23.03 -16.81 -7.24
N ASP A 353 -22.51 -17.98 -7.01
CA ASP A 353 -23.12 -19.01 -6.18
C ASP A 353 -22.44 -19.12 -4.81
N GLN A 354 -22.91 -20.03 -3.96
CA GLN A 354 -22.34 -20.20 -2.62
C GLN A 354 -20.89 -20.72 -2.68
N ASP A 355 -20.58 -21.60 -3.62
CA ASP A 355 -19.24 -22.19 -3.76
C ASP A 355 -18.21 -21.13 -4.15
N GLU A 356 -18.56 -20.23 -5.05
CA GLU A 356 -17.74 -19.07 -5.41
C GLU A 356 -17.53 -18.12 -4.22
N LEU A 357 -18.59 -17.85 -3.43
CA LEU A 357 -18.47 -17.04 -2.24
C LEU A 357 -17.59 -17.70 -1.17
N ASP A 358 -17.66 -19.01 -1.03
CA ASP A 358 -16.81 -19.76 -0.10
C ASP A 358 -15.34 -19.72 -0.55
N ARG A 359 -15.06 -19.77 -1.85
CA ARG A 359 -13.72 -19.57 -2.41
C ARG A 359 -13.20 -18.16 -2.10
N ILE A 360 -14.01 -17.12 -2.30
CA ILE A 360 -13.66 -15.74 -1.97
C ILE A 360 -13.39 -15.58 -0.46
N ALA A 361 -14.23 -16.17 0.38
CA ALA A 361 -14.05 -16.15 1.83
C ALA A 361 -12.75 -16.86 2.23
N ALA A 362 -12.44 -18.00 1.64
CA ALA A 362 -11.19 -18.75 1.89
C ALA A 362 -9.95 -17.92 1.51
N GLU A 363 -9.95 -17.26 0.35
CA GLU A 363 -8.84 -16.37 -0.05
C GLU A 363 -8.66 -15.21 0.94
N LEU A 364 -9.75 -14.61 1.40
CA LEU A 364 -9.71 -13.50 2.34
C LEU A 364 -9.29 -13.94 3.74
N ASN A 365 -9.70 -15.15 4.16
CA ASN A 365 -9.30 -15.79 5.42
C ASN A 365 -7.84 -16.26 5.39
N GLY A 366 -7.27 -16.55 4.23
CA GLY A 366 -5.85 -16.82 4.05
C GLY A 366 -4.97 -15.55 4.02
N ARG A 367 -5.55 -14.34 4.07
CA ARG A 367 -4.82 -13.08 3.96
C ARG A 367 -4.26 -12.62 5.30
N PRO A 368 -2.92 -12.43 5.46
CA PRO A 368 -2.31 -12.02 6.71
C PRO A 368 -2.86 -10.71 7.28
N ARG A 369 -3.07 -10.64 8.60
CA ARG A 369 -3.59 -9.46 9.29
C ARG A 369 -2.60 -8.92 10.31
N GLN A 370 -2.28 -7.64 10.22
CA GLN A 370 -1.38 -7.00 11.18
C GLN A 370 -1.92 -7.10 12.62
N THR A 371 -3.24 -6.99 12.80
CA THR A 371 -3.92 -7.10 14.10
C THR A 371 -3.83 -8.49 14.73
N LEU A 372 -3.49 -9.51 13.93
CA LEU A 372 -3.28 -10.91 14.37
C LEU A 372 -1.79 -11.27 14.40
N GLY A 373 -0.88 -10.29 14.53
CA GLY A 373 0.56 -10.57 14.48
C GLY A 373 1.04 -11.12 13.13
N TRP A 374 0.33 -10.81 12.06
CA TRP A 374 0.56 -11.31 10.69
C TRP A 374 0.16 -12.78 10.45
N MET A 375 -0.48 -13.42 11.41
CA MET A 375 -1.26 -14.63 11.15
C MET A 375 -2.45 -14.31 10.25
N ASN A 376 -2.97 -15.30 9.58
CA ASN A 376 -4.19 -15.16 8.81
C ASN A 376 -5.44 -15.55 9.64
N PRO A 377 -6.64 -15.07 9.28
CA PRO A 377 -7.89 -15.41 9.98
C PRO A 377 -8.16 -16.90 10.08
N ALA A 378 -7.83 -17.69 9.04
CA ALA A 378 -8.04 -19.15 9.06
C ALA A 378 -7.14 -19.84 10.08
N GLU A 379 -5.86 -19.47 10.17
CA GLU A 379 -4.94 -19.99 11.20
C GLU A 379 -5.48 -19.71 12.59
N LYS A 380 -5.92 -18.44 12.80
CA LYS A 380 -6.45 -18.05 14.11
C LYS A 380 -7.76 -18.74 14.47
N MET A 381 -8.63 -19.00 13.49
CA MET A 381 -9.85 -19.77 13.70
C MET A 381 -9.56 -21.24 14.02
N LEU A 382 -8.57 -21.84 13.36
CA LEU A 382 -8.14 -23.22 13.64
C LEU A 382 -7.59 -23.36 15.08
N GLU A 383 -6.84 -22.38 15.59
CA GLU A 383 -6.40 -22.36 16.99
C GLU A 383 -7.59 -22.39 17.96
N LEU A 384 -8.66 -21.63 17.66
CA LEU A 384 -9.86 -21.62 18.49
C LEU A 384 -10.64 -22.94 18.43
N LEU A 385 -10.70 -23.55 17.25
CA LEU A 385 -11.36 -24.85 17.09
C LEU A 385 -10.58 -25.98 17.80
N ALA A 386 -9.25 -25.87 17.85
CA ALA A 386 -8.39 -26.84 18.54
C ALA A 386 -8.35 -26.63 20.06
N SER A 387 -8.58 -25.41 20.56
CA SER A 387 -8.70 -25.09 21.98
C SER A 387 -10.13 -25.33 22.47
N THR A 388 -10.62 -26.58 22.38
CA THR A 388 -11.89 -26.97 22.96
C THR A 388 -11.81 -26.78 24.50
N PRO A 389 -12.68 -26.00 25.15
CA PRO A 389 -12.75 -26.01 26.61
C PRO A 389 -13.24 -27.39 27.04
N GLU A 390 -12.46 -28.05 27.88
CA GLU A 390 -12.94 -29.19 28.67
C GLU A 390 -14.15 -28.82 29.54
#